data_0b1eddd64f55dc6223308fe25279116c
#
_entry.id   0b1eddd64f55dc6223308fe25279116c
#
_cell.length_a   1.000
_cell.length_b   1.000
_cell.length_c   1.000
_cell.angle_alpha   90.00
_cell.angle_beta   90.00
_cell.angle_gamma   90.00
#
_symmetry.space_group_name_H-M   'P 1'
#
loop_
_entity.id
_entity.type
_entity.pdbx_description
1 polymer ?
#
loop_
_entity_poly.entity_id
_entity_poly.type
_entity_poly.pdbx_seq_one_letter_code
_entity_poly.pdbx_strand_id
1 'polypeptide(L)'
;MELRGDLQSFPLAQLIQTLDNAQRTGKLDIKGHLGSFAIFFQKGKVIHAQSPYSSGLPAFFDAFLERDGTFNFVSSVIMPPRRITQNNTSLLIEATGLADEYVRSGIQTEPSELQVSLGENDSDAAVTLTADEFLLLQKAGDLESFDRILKEAEFGFFRTWTALNSLADKKMVTLSKSEA
;
A
#
# COMPACT_ATOMS: atom_id res chain seq x y z
N MET A 1 21.27 16.77 -6.70
CA MET A 1 20.30 17.64 -5.97
C MET A 1 19.56 16.75 -4.98
N GLU A 2 19.50 17.17 -3.74
CA GLU A 2 18.81 16.48 -2.67
C GLU A 2 17.64 17.38 -2.23
N LEU A 3 16.45 16.83 -2.10
CA LEU A 3 15.27 17.52 -1.61
C LEU A 3 14.72 16.73 -0.43
N ARG A 4 14.65 17.38 0.76
CA ARG A 4 14.17 16.77 2.00
C ARG A 4 13.05 17.60 2.61
N GLY A 5 12.15 16.95 3.32
CA GLY A 5 11.06 17.60 4.02
C GLY A 5 10.13 16.61 4.70
N ASP A 6 8.95 17.09 5.04
CA ASP A 6 7.86 16.32 5.62
C ASP A 6 6.61 16.39 4.72
N LEU A 7 5.77 15.34 4.79
CA LEU A 7 4.58 15.20 3.96
C LEU A 7 3.42 16.11 4.42
N GLN A 8 3.42 16.59 5.66
CA GLN A 8 2.42 17.55 6.14
C GLN A 8 2.61 18.91 5.45
N SER A 9 3.87 19.37 5.37
CA SER A 9 4.21 20.62 4.71
C SER A 9 4.21 20.52 3.18
N PHE A 10 4.53 19.34 2.64
CA PHE A 10 4.61 19.13 1.19
C PHE A 10 4.02 17.75 0.80
N PRO A 11 2.71 17.71 0.54
CA PRO A 11 2.00 16.48 0.23
C PRO A 11 2.60 15.70 -0.95
N LEU A 12 2.54 14.35 -0.89
CA LEU A 12 3.14 13.46 -1.88
C LEU A 12 2.68 13.76 -3.31
N ALA A 13 1.41 14.11 -3.50
CA ALA A 13 0.88 14.50 -4.81
C ALA A 13 1.60 15.72 -5.39
N GLN A 14 1.88 16.74 -4.57
CA GLN A 14 2.61 17.94 -5.00
C GLN A 14 4.08 17.64 -5.28
N LEU A 15 4.71 16.75 -4.49
CA LEU A 15 6.06 16.26 -4.74
C LEU A 15 6.18 15.61 -6.13
N ILE A 16 5.26 14.69 -6.44
CA ILE A 16 5.25 14.00 -7.74
C ILE A 16 5.06 14.99 -8.88
N GLN A 17 4.12 15.95 -8.77
CA GLN A 17 3.92 16.99 -9.78
C GLN A 17 5.16 17.87 -9.94
N THR A 18 5.82 18.24 -8.86
CA THR A 18 7.05 19.04 -8.89
C THR A 18 8.19 18.30 -9.59
N LEU A 19 8.37 17.01 -9.28
CA LEU A 19 9.38 16.15 -9.91
C LEU A 19 9.07 15.91 -11.40
N ASP A 20 7.78 15.77 -11.76
CA ASP A 20 7.32 15.64 -13.14
C ASP A 20 7.60 16.91 -13.95
N ASN A 21 7.19 18.07 -13.47
CA ASN A 21 7.42 19.36 -14.12
C ASN A 21 8.91 19.67 -14.31
N ALA A 22 9.71 19.32 -13.31
CA ALA A 22 11.15 19.47 -13.35
C ALA A 22 11.89 18.34 -14.10
N GLN A 23 11.16 17.37 -14.67
CA GLN A 23 11.67 16.19 -15.38
C GLN A 23 12.80 15.46 -14.64
N ARG A 24 12.67 15.32 -13.32
CA ARG A 24 13.69 14.74 -12.47
C ARG A 24 13.81 13.23 -12.67
N THR A 25 15.04 12.74 -12.57
CA THR A 25 15.36 11.31 -12.52
C THR A 25 16.01 11.04 -11.18
N GLY A 26 15.53 10.03 -10.45
CA GLY A 26 16.00 9.71 -9.11
C GLY A 26 15.04 8.86 -8.32
N LYS A 27 15.31 8.78 -7.01
CA LYS A 27 14.52 8.03 -6.03
C LYS A 27 13.99 8.97 -4.95
N LEU A 28 12.71 8.84 -4.64
CA LEU A 28 12.05 9.46 -3.50
C LEU A 28 11.85 8.40 -2.42
N ASP A 29 12.57 8.52 -1.33
CA ASP A 29 12.39 7.72 -0.13
C ASP A 29 11.38 8.41 0.78
N ILE A 30 10.42 7.67 1.32
CA ILE A 30 9.39 8.12 2.26
C ILE A 30 9.47 7.23 3.48
N LYS A 31 9.37 7.82 4.67
CA LYS A 31 9.29 7.11 5.96
C LYS A 31 8.08 7.62 6.72
N GLY A 32 7.15 6.75 7.00
CA GLY A 32 5.93 7.04 7.73
C GLY A 32 5.54 5.88 8.65
N HIS A 33 4.31 5.89 9.15
CA HIS A 33 3.82 4.91 10.12
C HIS A 33 3.55 3.53 9.48
N LEU A 34 3.14 3.48 8.20
CA LEU A 34 2.96 2.21 7.47
C LEU A 34 4.28 1.60 6.97
N GLY A 35 5.41 2.30 7.17
CA GLY A 35 6.73 1.80 6.83
C GLY A 35 7.57 2.74 5.97
N SER A 36 8.45 2.14 5.19
CA SER A 36 9.35 2.86 4.29
C SER A 36 9.02 2.54 2.84
N PHE A 37 8.85 3.59 2.03
CA PHE A 37 8.54 3.47 0.61
C PHE A 37 9.65 4.10 -0.21
N ALA A 38 9.87 3.56 -1.40
CA ALA A 38 10.76 4.12 -2.40
C ALA A 38 10.02 4.27 -3.73
N ILE A 39 9.93 5.49 -4.27
CA ILE A 39 9.32 5.77 -5.58
C ILE A 39 10.43 6.20 -6.54
N PHE A 40 10.49 5.57 -7.70
CA PHE A 40 11.52 5.81 -8.71
C PHE A 40 10.96 6.59 -9.88
N PHE A 41 11.70 7.64 -10.25
CA PHE A 41 11.36 8.57 -11.31
C PHE A 41 12.38 8.53 -12.45
N GLN A 42 11.89 8.51 -13.67
CA GLN A 42 12.72 8.68 -14.87
C GLN A 42 12.13 9.81 -15.72
N LYS A 43 12.90 10.90 -15.89
CA LYS A 43 12.43 12.11 -16.60
C LYS A 43 11.06 12.58 -16.10
N GLY A 44 10.92 12.68 -14.77
CA GLY A 44 9.68 13.08 -14.10
C GLY A 44 8.59 12.02 -13.98
N LYS A 45 8.65 10.94 -14.75
CA LYS A 45 7.63 9.88 -14.74
C LYS A 45 7.92 8.85 -13.67
N VAL A 46 6.91 8.47 -12.91
CA VAL A 46 6.99 7.32 -12.00
C VAL A 46 7.14 6.06 -12.82
N ILE A 47 8.18 5.27 -12.54
CA ILE A 47 8.47 4.03 -13.26
C ILE A 47 8.37 2.79 -12.39
N HIS A 48 8.52 2.96 -11.07
CA HIS A 48 8.49 1.86 -10.11
C HIS A 48 8.26 2.40 -8.70
N ALA A 49 7.72 1.57 -7.82
CA ALA A 49 7.66 1.81 -6.38
C ALA A 49 7.96 0.52 -5.61
N GLN A 50 8.41 0.65 -4.37
CA GLN A 50 8.70 -0.43 -3.44
C GLN A 50 8.22 -0.07 -2.05
N SER A 51 7.69 -1.06 -1.34
CA SER A 51 7.34 -1.00 0.08
C SER A 51 7.87 -2.26 0.78
N PRO A 52 7.73 -2.38 2.10
CA PRO A 52 8.06 -3.62 2.81
C PRO A 52 7.21 -4.83 2.37
N TYR A 53 6.01 -4.58 1.82
CA TYR A 53 4.99 -5.60 1.56
C TYR A 53 4.68 -5.82 0.07
N SER A 54 5.08 -4.88 -0.80
CA SER A 54 4.67 -4.93 -2.20
C SER A 54 5.63 -4.16 -3.11
N SER A 55 5.44 -4.31 -4.42
CA SER A 55 6.19 -3.55 -5.43
C SER A 55 5.31 -3.13 -6.60
N GLY A 56 5.72 -2.10 -7.34
CA GLY A 56 4.95 -1.55 -8.46
C GLY A 56 3.77 -0.70 -8.00
N LEU A 57 2.60 -0.86 -8.62
CA LEU A 57 1.40 -0.07 -8.34
C LEU A 57 0.91 -0.20 -6.89
N PRO A 58 0.81 -1.41 -6.29
CA PRO A 58 0.38 -1.51 -4.91
C PRO A 58 1.25 -0.70 -3.95
N ALA A 59 2.58 -0.80 -4.07
CA ALA A 59 3.50 -0.02 -3.24
C ALA A 59 3.37 1.50 -3.47
N PHE A 60 3.09 1.92 -4.70
CA PHE A 60 2.84 3.32 -5.02
C PHE A 60 1.57 3.83 -4.33
N PHE A 61 0.48 3.08 -4.38
CA PHE A 61 -0.78 3.45 -3.74
C PHE A 61 -0.67 3.46 -2.23
N ASP A 62 -0.01 2.47 -1.64
CA ASP A 62 0.22 2.43 -0.18
C ASP A 62 1.03 3.63 0.30
N ALA A 63 1.99 4.14 -0.49
CA ALA A 63 2.73 5.35 -0.15
C ALA A 63 1.83 6.60 -0.02
N PHE A 64 0.68 6.65 -0.71
CA PHE A 64 -0.31 7.74 -0.60
C PHE A 64 -1.15 7.68 0.67
N LEU A 65 -1.15 6.55 1.38
CA LEU A 65 -1.82 6.44 2.68
C LEU A 65 -1.03 7.16 3.78
N GLU A 66 0.28 7.40 3.54
CA GLU A 66 1.11 8.18 4.44
C GLU A 66 0.81 9.67 4.31
N ARG A 67 0.28 10.26 5.37
CA ARG A 67 0.01 11.70 5.46
C ARG A 67 1.06 12.44 6.28
N ASP A 68 1.62 11.73 7.25
CA ASP A 68 2.61 12.19 8.18
C ASP A 68 3.88 11.38 7.97
N GLY A 69 4.93 12.01 7.56
CA GLY A 69 6.17 11.27 7.29
C GLY A 69 7.22 12.18 6.72
N THR A 70 8.44 11.69 6.69
CA THR A 70 9.57 12.41 6.10
C THR A 70 9.87 11.87 4.72
N PHE A 71 10.35 12.74 3.85
CA PHE A 71 10.80 12.34 2.54
C PHE A 71 12.21 12.82 2.23
N ASN A 72 12.89 12.07 1.35
CA ASN A 72 14.19 12.43 0.79
C ASN A 72 14.27 12.02 -0.67
N PHE A 73 14.53 12.99 -1.57
CA PHE A 73 14.75 12.71 -2.99
C PHE A 73 16.24 12.78 -3.34
N VAL A 74 16.76 11.74 -4.01
CA VAL A 74 18.15 11.62 -4.44
C VAL A 74 18.22 11.37 -5.95
N SER A 75 19.02 12.18 -6.66
CA SER A 75 19.09 12.16 -8.13
C SER A 75 19.99 11.06 -8.72
N SER A 76 20.93 10.52 -7.99
CA SER A 76 21.94 9.59 -8.54
C SER A 76 21.74 8.20 -7.95
N VAL A 77 20.88 7.40 -8.57
CA VAL A 77 20.55 6.04 -8.12
C VAL A 77 20.55 5.05 -9.31
N ILE A 78 20.77 3.79 -9.01
CA ILE A 78 20.55 2.71 -9.97
C ILE A 78 19.03 2.57 -10.15
N MET A 79 18.58 2.63 -11.39
CA MET A 79 17.13 2.58 -11.70
C MET A 79 16.69 1.12 -11.83
N PRO A 80 15.60 0.73 -11.14
CA PRO A 80 14.99 -0.58 -11.32
C PRO A 80 14.30 -0.68 -12.69
N PRO A 81 13.98 -1.91 -13.14
CA PRO A 81 13.14 -2.09 -14.32
C PRO A 81 11.80 -1.38 -14.17
N ARG A 82 11.31 -0.80 -15.26
CA ARG A 82 10.02 -0.13 -15.28
C ARG A 82 8.88 -1.14 -15.09
N ARG A 83 8.07 -0.94 -14.05
CA ARG A 83 6.86 -1.74 -13.76
C ARG A 83 5.58 -0.91 -13.78
N ILE A 84 5.70 0.41 -13.67
CA ILE A 84 4.58 1.35 -13.74
C ILE A 84 4.64 2.03 -15.12
N THR A 85 3.61 1.83 -15.92
CA THR A 85 3.51 2.35 -17.30
C THR A 85 2.48 3.47 -17.44
N GLN A 86 1.59 3.62 -16.47
CA GLN A 86 0.59 4.69 -16.39
C GLN A 86 1.26 6.06 -16.32
N ASN A 87 0.56 7.09 -16.81
CA ASN A 87 1.01 8.46 -16.64
C ASN A 87 0.76 8.97 -15.20
N ASN A 88 1.53 9.97 -14.76
CA ASN A 88 1.42 10.48 -13.39
C ASN A 88 0.03 11.04 -13.05
N THR A 89 -0.68 11.64 -14.01
CA THR A 89 -2.02 12.19 -13.77
C THR A 89 -3.01 11.09 -13.39
N SER A 90 -3.04 10.00 -14.16
CA SER A 90 -3.90 8.85 -13.86
C SER A 90 -3.54 8.21 -12.51
N LEU A 91 -2.23 8.05 -12.24
CA LEU A 91 -1.74 7.54 -10.95
C LEU A 91 -2.21 8.40 -9.78
N LEU A 92 -2.11 9.73 -9.90
CA LEU A 92 -2.49 10.66 -8.85
C LEU A 92 -3.99 10.65 -8.58
N ILE A 93 -4.82 10.58 -9.62
CA ILE A 93 -6.28 10.50 -9.47
C ILE A 93 -6.67 9.22 -8.71
N GLU A 94 -6.13 8.08 -9.14
CA GLU A 94 -6.42 6.79 -8.52
C GLU A 94 -5.90 6.73 -7.07
N ALA A 95 -4.66 7.16 -6.83
CA ALA A 95 -4.04 7.17 -5.51
C ALA A 95 -4.77 8.09 -4.52
N THR A 96 -5.22 9.27 -4.98
CA THR A 96 -5.98 10.18 -4.12
C THR A 96 -7.33 9.58 -3.75
N GLY A 97 -8.02 8.93 -4.69
CA GLY A 97 -9.28 8.25 -4.43
C GLY A 97 -9.13 7.14 -3.37
N LEU A 98 -8.10 6.30 -3.49
CA LEU A 98 -7.78 5.25 -2.52
C LEU A 98 -7.39 5.82 -1.14
N ALA A 99 -6.62 6.90 -1.10
CA ALA A 99 -6.26 7.56 0.16
C ALA A 99 -7.49 8.16 0.87
N ASP A 100 -8.43 8.73 0.14
CA ASP A 100 -9.68 9.23 0.70
C ASP A 100 -10.59 8.10 1.22
N GLU A 101 -10.60 6.96 0.54
CA GLU A 101 -11.31 5.76 1.01
C GLU A 101 -10.66 5.19 2.29
N TYR A 102 -9.33 5.14 2.35
CA TYR A 102 -8.59 4.73 3.55
C TYR A 102 -8.96 5.59 4.76
N VAL A 103 -8.98 6.91 4.61
CA VAL A 103 -9.39 7.81 5.69
C VAL A 103 -10.81 7.57 6.13
N ARG A 104 -11.74 7.39 5.21
CA ARG A 104 -13.16 7.10 5.51
C ARG A 104 -13.35 5.75 6.20
N SER A 105 -12.49 4.78 5.93
CA SER A 105 -12.55 3.45 6.57
C SER A 105 -12.22 3.49 8.06
N GLY A 106 -11.54 4.55 8.53
CA GLY A 106 -11.16 4.70 9.95
C GLY A 106 -10.11 3.67 10.41
N ILE A 107 -9.37 3.06 9.49
CA ILE A 107 -8.33 2.07 9.81
C ILE A 107 -7.25 2.77 10.66
N GLN A 108 -7.04 2.28 11.88
CA GLN A 108 -6.05 2.81 12.83
C GLN A 108 -5.11 1.72 13.37
N THR A 109 -5.17 0.51 12.80
CA THR A 109 -4.46 -0.63 13.36
C THR A 109 -3.15 -0.85 12.62
N GLU A 110 -2.07 -0.98 13.40
CA GLU A 110 -0.76 -1.38 12.88
C GLU A 110 -0.81 -2.83 12.35
N PRO A 111 -0.18 -3.13 11.20
CA PRO A 111 -0.16 -4.49 10.65
C PRO A 111 0.38 -5.54 11.63
N SER A 112 1.35 -5.16 12.46
CA SER A 112 1.99 -6.04 13.45
C SER A 112 1.07 -6.44 14.62
N GLU A 113 -0.01 -5.69 14.85
CA GLU A 113 -0.95 -5.90 15.96
C GLU A 113 -2.11 -6.84 15.62
N LEU A 114 -2.23 -7.25 14.36
CA LEU A 114 -3.35 -8.06 13.90
C LEU A 114 -2.98 -9.51 13.67
N GLN A 115 -3.85 -10.39 14.15
CA GLN A 115 -3.86 -11.81 13.85
C GLN A 115 -5.10 -12.16 13.04
N VAL A 116 -4.93 -13.09 12.11
CA VAL A 116 -5.98 -13.58 11.20
C VAL A 116 -6.10 -15.08 11.40
N SER A 117 -7.30 -15.56 11.67
CA SER A 117 -7.61 -17.00 11.74
C SER A 117 -8.77 -17.30 10.81
N LEU A 118 -8.89 -18.56 10.39
CA LEU A 118 -10.09 -18.98 9.65
C LEU A 118 -11.32 -18.86 10.56
N GLY A 119 -12.39 -18.33 10.02
CA GLY A 119 -13.67 -18.21 10.69
C GLY A 119 -14.47 -19.52 10.58
N GLU A 120 -15.33 -19.76 11.56
CA GLU A 120 -16.33 -20.84 11.50
C GLU A 120 -17.58 -20.30 10.79
N ASN A 121 -17.75 -20.67 9.54
CA ASN A 121 -18.97 -20.34 8.81
C ASN A 121 -19.89 -21.55 8.78
N ASP A 122 -20.85 -21.61 9.71
CA ASP A 122 -21.87 -22.65 9.83
C ASP A 122 -23.05 -22.46 8.84
N SER A 123 -22.93 -21.55 7.90
CA SER A 123 -23.98 -21.22 6.94
C SER A 123 -23.91 -22.12 5.71
N ASP A 124 -24.98 -22.83 5.40
CA ASP A 124 -25.17 -23.54 4.13
C ASP A 124 -25.39 -22.59 2.94
N ALA A 125 -25.38 -21.29 3.15
CA ALA A 125 -25.57 -20.30 2.10
C ALA A 125 -24.32 -20.16 1.23
N ALA A 126 -24.52 -20.08 -0.10
CA ALA A 126 -23.45 -19.80 -1.02
C ALA A 126 -22.86 -18.41 -0.75
N VAL A 127 -21.53 -18.34 -0.55
CA VAL A 127 -20.80 -17.08 -0.37
C VAL A 127 -20.09 -16.71 -1.66
N THR A 128 -20.36 -15.52 -2.19
CA THR A 128 -19.65 -15.00 -3.36
C THR A 128 -18.36 -14.33 -2.90
N LEU A 129 -17.23 -14.74 -3.47
CA LEU A 129 -15.90 -14.17 -3.21
C LEU A 129 -15.42 -13.40 -4.42
N THR A 130 -14.73 -12.30 -4.17
CA THR A 130 -13.91 -11.62 -5.18
C THR A 130 -12.62 -12.41 -5.44
N ALA A 131 -11.90 -12.09 -6.51
CA ALA A 131 -10.62 -12.74 -6.81
C ALA A 131 -9.60 -12.53 -5.69
N ASP A 132 -9.57 -11.33 -5.09
CA ASP A 132 -8.65 -11.00 -4.00
C ASP A 132 -8.98 -11.78 -2.73
N GLU A 133 -10.26 -11.85 -2.36
CA GLU A 133 -10.73 -12.64 -1.21
C GLU A 133 -10.39 -14.12 -1.36
N PHE A 134 -10.60 -14.67 -2.56
CA PHE A 134 -10.27 -16.06 -2.83
C PHE A 134 -8.77 -16.33 -2.69
N LEU A 135 -7.93 -15.47 -3.28
CA LEU A 135 -6.47 -15.58 -3.16
C LEU A 135 -5.97 -15.43 -1.72
N LEU A 136 -6.58 -14.53 -0.94
CA LEU A 136 -6.26 -14.37 0.47
C LEU A 136 -6.65 -15.58 1.30
N LEU A 137 -7.82 -16.17 1.08
CA LEU A 137 -8.24 -17.40 1.76
C LEU A 137 -7.32 -18.57 1.47
N GLN A 138 -6.87 -18.72 0.20
CA GLN A 138 -5.88 -19.75 -0.13
C GLN A 138 -4.57 -19.58 0.62
N LYS A 139 -4.16 -18.33 0.88
CA LYS A 139 -2.92 -18.03 1.60
C LYS A 139 -3.10 -18.02 3.12
N ALA A 140 -4.27 -17.64 3.62
CA ALA A 140 -4.57 -17.49 5.04
C ALA A 140 -4.68 -18.84 5.78
N GLY A 141 -4.85 -19.96 5.09
CA GLY A 141 -5.00 -21.27 5.70
C GLY A 141 -3.85 -21.69 6.64
N ASP A 142 -2.66 -21.11 6.43
CA ASP A 142 -1.45 -21.39 7.23
C ASP A 142 -0.87 -20.11 7.90
N LEU A 143 -1.58 -18.95 7.85
CA LEU A 143 -1.02 -17.66 8.22
C LEU A 143 -1.76 -17.05 9.41
N GLU A 144 -1.05 -16.93 10.53
CA GLU A 144 -1.61 -16.36 11.77
C GLU A 144 -1.43 -14.84 11.89
N SER A 145 -0.48 -14.21 11.20
CA SER A 145 -0.23 -12.77 11.32
C SER A 145 -0.56 -12.00 10.04
N PHE A 146 -1.20 -10.83 10.21
CA PHE A 146 -1.51 -9.94 9.10
C PHE A 146 -0.25 -9.47 8.34
N ASP A 147 0.85 -9.21 9.06
CA ASP A 147 2.14 -8.83 8.46
C ASP A 147 2.67 -9.90 7.48
N ARG A 148 2.47 -11.18 7.81
CA ARG A 148 2.86 -12.30 6.94
C ARG A 148 1.95 -12.37 5.71
N ILE A 149 0.65 -12.20 5.90
CA ILE A 149 -0.32 -12.16 4.79
C ILE A 149 0.01 -11.02 3.83
N LEU A 150 0.33 -9.83 4.33
CA LEU A 150 0.74 -8.68 3.51
C LEU A 150 1.95 -8.99 2.63
N LYS A 151 2.97 -9.65 3.21
CA LYS A 151 4.19 -10.01 2.48
C LYS A 151 3.95 -11.04 1.39
N GLU A 152 3.07 -12.00 1.64
CA GLU A 152 2.79 -13.08 0.70
C GLU A 152 1.74 -12.71 -0.35
N ALA A 153 0.79 -11.83 -0.02
CA ALA A 153 -0.25 -11.41 -0.95
C ALA A 153 0.27 -10.49 -2.06
N GLU A 154 1.28 -9.64 -1.75
CA GLU A 154 1.83 -8.62 -2.66
C GLU A 154 0.80 -7.61 -3.21
N PHE A 155 -0.41 -7.55 -2.62
CA PHE A 155 -1.50 -6.66 -3.05
C PHE A 155 -1.35 -5.23 -2.53
N GLY A 156 -0.42 -5.01 -1.60
CA GLY A 156 -0.32 -3.79 -0.82
C GLY A 156 -1.24 -3.79 0.40
N PHE A 157 -1.00 -2.83 1.30
CA PHE A 157 -1.66 -2.77 2.60
C PHE A 157 -3.18 -2.58 2.48
N PHE A 158 -3.61 -1.52 1.80
CA PHE A 158 -5.02 -1.14 1.78
C PHE A 158 -5.91 -2.22 1.13
N ARG A 159 -5.47 -2.75 0.00
CA ARG A 159 -6.23 -3.78 -0.73
C ARG A 159 -6.34 -5.08 0.07
N THR A 160 -5.25 -5.51 0.72
CA THR A 160 -5.27 -6.70 1.61
C THR A 160 -6.20 -6.47 2.80
N TRP A 161 -6.11 -5.29 3.44
CA TRP A 161 -6.97 -4.93 4.55
C TRP A 161 -8.45 -4.94 4.16
N THR A 162 -8.82 -4.31 3.06
CA THR A 162 -10.20 -4.24 2.58
C THR A 162 -10.75 -5.64 2.30
N ALA A 163 -9.98 -6.51 1.66
CA ALA A 163 -10.41 -7.87 1.37
C ALA A 163 -10.56 -8.73 2.65
N LEU A 164 -9.65 -8.58 3.62
CA LEU A 164 -9.75 -9.28 4.91
C LEU A 164 -10.97 -8.83 5.72
N ASN A 165 -11.27 -7.54 5.75
CA ASN A 165 -12.48 -7.05 6.43
C ASN A 165 -13.76 -7.59 5.76
N SER A 166 -13.80 -7.60 4.43
CA SER A 166 -14.93 -8.21 3.71
C SER A 166 -15.08 -9.71 4.01
N LEU A 167 -13.97 -10.44 4.13
CA LEU A 167 -13.98 -11.84 4.55
C LEU A 167 -14.44 -12.01 6.01
N ALA A 168 -14.08 -11.09 6.90
CA ALA A 168 -14.54 -11.08 8.28
C ALA A 168 -16.05 -10.82 8.38
N ASP A 169 -16.58 -9.89 7.59
CA ASP A 169 -18.03 -9.63 7.49
C ASP A 169 -18.79 -10.87 6.99
N LYS A 170 -18.17 -11.66 6.11
CA LYS A 170 -18.69 -12.94 5.60
C LYS A 170 -18.43 -14.11 6.57
N LYS A 171 -17.84 -13.86 7.74
CA LYS A 171 -17.45 -14.88 8.75
C LYS A 171 -16.49 -15.96 8.23
N MET A 172 -15.75 -15.65 7.17
CA MET A 172 -14.75 -16.56 6.60
C MET A 172 -13.40 -16.47 7.32
N VAL A 173 -13.12 -15.31 7.94
CA VAL A 173 -11.96 -15.09 8.80
C VAL A 173 -12.36 -14.35 10.06
N THR A 174 -11.56 -14.47 11.10
CA THR A 174 -11.65 -13.70 12.34
C THR A 174 -10.39 -12.85 12.47
N LEU A 175 -10.59 -11.57 12.73
CA LEU A 175 -9.51 -10.61 13.00
C LEU A 175 -9.46 -10.35 14.50
N SER A 176 -8.31 -10.56 15.13
CA SER A 176 -8.05 -10.30 16.54
C SER A 176 -6.79 -9.45 16.71
N LYS A 177 -6.72 -8.71 17.83
CA LYS A 177 -5.46 -8.06 18.19
C LYS A 177 -4.52 -9.10 18.82
N SER A 178 -3.24 -9.02 18.46
CA SER A 178 -2.21 -9.79 19.13
C SER A 178 -2.16 -9.38 20.60
N GLU A 179 -2.34 -10.31 21.51
CA GLU A 179 -2.03 -10.06 22.91
C GLU A 179 -0.51 -9.93 23.04
N ALA A 180 -0.06 -8.77 23.55
CA ALA A 180 1.36 -8.47 23.77
C ALA A 180 1.95 -9.28 24.90
#